data_f5e624b75d5aa3e9004a26e0c501a6d1
#
_entry.id   f5e624b75d5aa3e9004a26e0c501a6d1
#
_cell.length_a   1.000
_cell.length_b   1.000
_cell.length_c   1.000
_cell.angle_alpha   90.00
_cell.angle_beta   90.00
_cell.angle_gamma   90.00
#
_symmetry.space_group_name_H-M   'P 1'
#
loop_
_entity.id
_entity.type
_entity.pdbx_description
1 polymer ?
#
loop_
_entity_poly.entity_id
_entity_poly.type
_entity_poly.pdbx_seq_one_letter_code
_entity_poly.pdbx_strand_id
1 'polypeptide(L)'
;MLSHFIFVTQRLLGPAALITSCPVYQNDPELCETHISAVLDCGGVPISVLGTSGGVGPDRVEMTVWGSEWSHRLHDWFFLQSSNGGDWMQEFPEVEDPRVESFGLQLDNVAAWMDGEPNALASAADALGVQELVEAMLGAEIGE
;
A
#
# COMPACT_ATOMS: atom_id res chain seq x y z
N MET A 1 -0.21 -8.67 1.08
CA MET A 1 0.89 -7.70 0.82
C MET A 1 0.35 -6.40 0.23
N LEU A 2 -0.29 -6.42 -0.92
CA LEU A 2 -0.86 -5.25 -1.60
C LEU A 2 -1.89 -4.47 -0.75
N SER A 3 -2.68 -5.16 0.05
CA SER A 3 -3.69 -4.57 0.94
C SER A 3 -3.17 -3.48 1.88
N HIS A 4 -1.93 -3.59 2.35
CA HIS A 4 -1.32 -2.57 3.21
C HIS A 4 -1.13 -1.24 2.47
N PHE A 5 -0.66 -1.29 1.22
CA PHE A 5 -0.48 -0.08 0.41
C PHE A 5 -1.80 0.53 -0.02
N ILE A 6 -2.80 -0.30 -0.32
CA ILE A 6 -4.17 0.17 -0.59
C ILE A 6 -4.72 0.88 0.64
N PHE A 7 -4.56 0.30 1.84
CA PHE A 7 -4.98 0.94 3.08
C PHE A 7 -4.32 2.31 3.28
N VAL A 8 -2.98 2.39 3.15
CA VAL A 8 -2.24 3.66 3.28
C VAL A 8 -2.71 4.67 2.23
N THR A 9 -2.90 4.24 0.99
CA THR A 9 -3.40 5.08 -0.10
C THR A 9 -4.78 5.67 0.24
N GLN A 10 -5.73 4.82 0.66
CA GLN A 10 -7.06 5.27 1.04
C GLN A 10 -7.04 6.18 2.28
N ARG A 11 -6.12 5.95 3.21
CA ARG A 11 -5.94 6.79 4.39
C ARG A 11 -5.43 8.20 4.04
N LEU A 12 -4.57 8.30 3.03
CA LEU A 12 -3.98 9.57 2.60
C LEU A 12 -4.87 10.36 1.63
N LEU A 13 -5.53 9.67 0.70
CA LEU A 13 -6.19 10.28 -0.45
C LEU A 13 -7.73 10.10 -0.44
N GLY A 14 -8.26 9.28 0.46
CA GLY A 14 -9.67 8.92 0.51
C GLY A 14 -10.00 7.61 -0.22
N PRO A 15 -11.28 7.26 -0.33
CA PRO A 15 -11.71 6.00 -0.93
C PRO A 15 -11.21 5.84 -2.36
N ALA A 16 -10.70 4.66 -2.69
CA ALA A 16 -10.26 4.31 -4.03
C ALA A 16 -11.35 3.56 -4.81
N ALA A 17 -11.45 3.84 -6.10
CA ALA A 17 -12.29 3.12 -7.05
C ALA A 17 -11.41 2.41 -8.10
N LEU A 18 -11.79 1.20 -8.49
CA LEU A 18 -11.12 0.47 -9.57
C LEU A 18 -11.48 1.08 -10.93
N ILE A 19 -10.46 1.43 -11.72
CA ILE A 19 -10.63 1.83 -13.12
C ILE A 19 -10.41 0.64 -14.05
N THR A 20 -9.32 -0.09 -13.85
CA THR A 20 -9.00 -1.29 -14.64
C THR A 20 -8.07 -2.20 -13.85
N SER A 21 -8.13 -3.50 -14.12
CA SER A 21 -7.21 -4.48 -13.59
C SER A 21 -6.95 -5.58 -14.60
N CYS A 22 -5.76 -6.17 -14.54
CA CYS A 22 -5.33 -7.29 -15.36
C CYS A 22 -4.57 -8.28 -14.46
N PRO A 23 -5.27 -9.13 -13.71
CA PRO A 23 -4.65 -10.20 -12.96
C PRO A 23 -4.23 -11.33 -13.92
N VAL A 24 -3.11 -11.99 -13.62
CA VAL A 24 -2.63 -13.17 -14.37
C VAL A 24 -2.57 -14.36 -13.41
N TYR A 25 -3.30 -15.39 -13.72
CA TYR A 25 -3.35 -16.63 -12.97
C TYR A 25 -2.51 -17.73 -13.63
N GLN A 26 -2.07 -18.69 -12.85
CA GLN A 26 -1.48 -19.91 -13.36
C GLN A 26 -2.57 -20.80 -13.99
N ASN A 27 -2.15 -21.82 -14.75
CA ASN A 27 -3.08 -22.79 -15.35
C ASN A 27 -3.78 -23.71 -14.33
N ASP A 28 -3.50 -23.54 -13.03
CA ASP A 28 -4.11 -24.29 -11.93
C ASP A 28 -5.02 -23.33 -11.15
N PRO A 29 -6.34 -23.55 -11.12
CA PRO A 29 -7.30 -22.67 -10.45
C PRO A 29 -7.18 -22.69 -8.90
N GLU A 30 -6.43 -23.64 -8.34
CA GLU A 30 -6.13 -23.71 -6.90
C GLU A 30 -4.98 -22.78 -6.50
N LEU A 31 -4.27 -22.17 -7.48
CA LEU A 31 -3.15 -21.29 -7.22
C LEU A 31 -3.57 -19.82 -7.33
N CYS A 32 -2.89 -18.99 -6.54
CA CYS A 32 -3.09 -17.54 -6.57
C CYS A 32 -2.52 -16.92 -7.86
N GLU A 33 -2.85 -15.65 -8.08
CA GLU A 33 -2.30 -14.84 -9.15
C GLU A 33 -0.77 -14.72 -9.08
N THR A 34 -0.13 -14.71 -10.24
CA THR A 34 1.32 -14.50 -10.37
C THR A 34 1.68 -13.07 -10.71
N HIS A 35 0.73 -12.33 -11.27
CA HIS A 35 0.93 -10.94 -11.63
C HIS A 35 -0.39 -10.19 -11.54
N ILE A 36 -0.31 -8.92 -11.16
CA ILE A 36 -1.42 -7.98 -11.23
C ILE A 36 -0.92 -6.63 -11.71
N SER A 37 -1.65 -6.04 -12.65
CA SER A 37 -1.50 -4.65 -13.06
C SER A 37 -2.85 -3.99 -12.97
N ALA A 38 -2.97 -2.91 -12.18
CA ALA A 38 -4.24 -2.22 -12.02
C ALA A 38 -4.07 -0.71 -11.96
N VAL A 39 -5.13 0.01 -12.30
CA VAL A 39 -5.25 1.45 -12.12
C VAL A 39 -6.45 1.73 -11.26
N LEU A 40 -6.24 2.50 -10.21
CA LEU A 40 -7.28 2.98 -9.31
C LEU A 40 -7.40 4.50 -9.44
N ASP A 41 -8.55 5.03 -9.08
CA ASP A 41 -8.79 6.46 -8.86
C ASP A 41 -9.05 6.73 -7.38
N CYS A 42 -8.34 7.68 -6.82
CA CYS A 42 -8.52 8.17 -5.45
C CYS A 42 -8.85 9.66 -5.49
N GLY A 43 -10.12 10.01 -5.66
CA GLY A 43 -10.54 11.41 -5.68
C GLY A 43 -9.94 12.22 -6.83
N GLY A 44 -9.73 11.63 -8.01
CA GLY A 44 -9.10 12.24 -9.18
C GLY A 44 -7.58 12.05 -9.24
N VAL A 45 -6.98 11.36 -8.27
CA VAL A 45 -5.55 11.00 -8.28
C VAL A 45 -5.41 9.57 -8.83
N PRO A 46 -4.77 9.38 -9.99
CA PRO A 46 -4.56 8.05 -10.55
C PRO A 46 -3.48 7.30 -9.77
N ILE A 47 -3.76 6.04 -9.42
CA ILE A 47 -2.85 5.15 -8.72
C ILE A 47 -2.54 3.95 -9.62
N SER A 48 -1.28 3.76 -9.92
CA SER A 48 -0.81 2.55 -10.63
C SER A 48 -0.38 1.49 -9.62
N VAL A 49 -0.93 0.31 -9.75
CA VAL A 49 -0.63 -0.84 -8.92
C VAL A 49 0.05 -1.90 -9.78
N LEU A 50 1.18 -2.41 -9.32
CA LEU A 50 1.91 -3.49 -9.97
C LEU A 50 2.35 -4.49 -8.91
N GLY A 51 2.02 -5.75 -9.11
CA GLY A 51 2.46 -6.87 -8.27
C GLY A 51 2.87 -8.05 -9.12
N THR A 52 3.91 -8.75 -8.68
CA THR A 52 4.34 -10.02 -9.28
C THR A 52 4.89 -10.95 -8.22
N SER A 53 4.71 -12.24 -8.39
CA SER A 53 5.23 -13.28 -7.52
C SER A 53 6.03 -14.33 -8.32
N GLY A 54 6.89 -15.07 -7.64
CA GLY A 54 7.66 -16.17 -8.25
C GLY A 54 8.85 -15.77 -9.10
N GLY A 55 9.26 -14.51 -9.06
CA GLY A 55 10.50 -14.03 -9.70
C GLY A 55 11.75 -14.50 -8.96
N VAL A 56 12.89 -14.54 -9.66
CA VAL A 56 14.21 -14.78 -9.06
C VAL A 56 14.86 -13.44 -8.71
N GLY A 57 15.02 -13.18 -7.43
CA GLY A 57 15.63 -11.95 -6.92
C GLY A 57 15.14 -11.64 -5.50
N PRO A 58 15.68 -10.60 -4.88
CA PRO A 58 15.19 -10.13 -3.59
C PRO A 58 13.77 -9.58 -3.73
N ASP A 59 12.95 -9.77 -2.71
CA ASP A 59 11.65 -9.12 -2.61
C ASP A 59 11.84 -7.60 -2.66
N ARG A 60 10.96 -6.95 -3.42
CA ARG A 60 10.91 -5.49 -3.50
C ARG A 60 9.49 -5.02 -3.22
N VAL A 61 9.40 -4.12 -2.28
CA VAL A 61 8.14 -3.50 -1.89
C VAL A 61 8.35 -1.99 -1.89
N GLU A 62 7.56 -1.27 -2.68
CA GLU A 62 7.69 0.17 -2.81
C GLU A 62 6.34 0.83 -3.07
N MET A 63 6.12 1.98 -2.43
CA MET A 63 5.05 2.91 -2.72
C MET A 63 5.65 4.30 -2.90
N THR A 64 5.42 4.92 -4.05
CA THR A 64 5.88 6.29 -4.31
C THR A 64 4.68 7.19 -4.56
N VAL A 65 4.64 8.32 -3.87
CA VAL A 65 3.66 9.40 -4.05
C VAL A 65 4.37 10.59 -4.66
N TRP A 66 3.97 10.97 -5.87
CA TRP A 66 4.52 12.11 -6.59
C TRP A 66 3.68 13.36 -6.34
N GLY A 67 4.23 14.33 -5.65
CA GLY A 67 3.59 15.61 -5.39
C GLY A 67 4.21 16.74 -6.21
N SER A 68 3.56 17.90 -6.20
CA SER A 68 4.02 19.10 -6.95
C SER A 68 5.22 19.79 -6.31
N GLU A 69 5.40 19.67 -5.01
CA GLU A 69 6.49 20.29 -4.26
C GLU A 69 7.41 19.25 -3.62
N TRP A 70 6.82 18.21 -3.06
CA TRP A 70 7.50 17.10 -2.42
C TRP A 70 6.96 15.77 -2.92
N SER A 71 7.85 14.82 -3.10
CA SER A 71 7.53 13.43 -3.37
C SER A 71 8.01 12.55 -2.21
N HIS A 72 7.29 11.48 -1.94
CA HIS A 72 7.63 10.57 -0.86
C HIS A 72 7.66 9.13 -1.37
N ARG A 73 8.60 8.35 -0.86
CA ARG A 73 8.76 6.94 -1.20
C ARG A 73 8.90 6.12 0.07
N LEU A 74 8.01 5.16 0.26
CA LEU A 74 8.12 4.12 1.27
C LEU A 74 8.61 2.85 0.59
N HIS A 75 9.73 2.32 1.02
CA HIS A 75 10.29 1.07 0.47
C HIS A 75 10.70 0.10 1.58
N ASP A 76 10.78 -1.17 1.24
CA ASP A 76 11.13 -2.26 2.16
C ASP A 76 10.37 -2.18 3.49
N TRP A 77 9.10 -1.75 3.43
CA TRP A 77 8.12 -1.63 4.51
C TRP A 77 8.34 -0.48 5.51
N PHE A 78 9.58 -0.06 5.74
CA PHE A 78 9.92 0.78 6.89
C PHE A 78 10.76 2.01 6.53
N PHE A 79 11.29 2.09 5.30
CA PHE A 79 12.17 3.18 4.93
C PHE A 79 11.40 4.25 4.17
N LEU A 80 11.19 5.39 4.83
CA LEU A 80 10.56 6.56 4.22
C LEU A 80 11.63 7.49 3.69
N GLN A 81 11.47 7.94 2.47
CA GLN A 81 12.32 8.92 1.82
C GLN A 81 11.49 10.05 1.25
N SER A 82 12.07 11.25 1.16
CA SER A 82 11.47 12.40 0.50
C SER A 82 12.41 13.03 -0.51
N SER A 83 11.84 13.78 -1.44
CA SER A 83 12.57 14.57 -2.42
C SER A 83 11.77 15.81 -2.80
N ASN A 84 12.44 16.92 -2.99
CA ASN A 84 11.89 18.17 -3.53
C ASN A 84 12.42 18.48 -4.94
N GLY A 85 12.76 17.44 -5.72
CA GLY A 85 13.32 17.53 -7.07
C GLY A 85 14.79 17.19 -7.17
N GLY A 86 15.47 16.94 -6.04
CA GLY A 86 16.83 16.40 -5.97
C GLY A 86 16.86 14.90 -5.68
N ASP A 87 17.95 14.45 -5.08
CA ASP A 87 18.10 13.06 -4.64
C ASP A 87 17.09 12.69 -3.55
N TRP A 88 16.81 11.40 -3.42
CA TRP A 88 16.01 10.88 -2.32
C TRP A 88 16.76 10.99 -1.00
N MET A 89 16.16 11.64 -0.02
CA MET A 89 16.69 11.81 1.33
C MET A 89 15.95 10.88 2.28
N GLN A 90 16.70 10.15 3.10
CA GLN A 90 16.13 9.29 4.13
C GLN A 90 15.49 10.15 5.22
N GLU A 91 14.21 9.89 5.50
CA GLU A 91 13.52 10.43 6.67
C GLU A 91 13.91 9.63 7.92
N PHE A 92 13.95 10.31 9.05
CA PHE A 92 14.29 9.67 10.35
C PHE A 92 15.62 8.89 10.34
N PRO A 93 16.73 9.50 9.86
CA PRO A 93 18.03 8.82 9.76
C PRO A 93 18.61 8.44 11.13
N GLU A 94 18.09 9.02 12.23
CA GLU A 94 18.44 8.73 13.61
C GLU A 94 17.81 7.44 14.17
N VAL A 95 16.80 6.89 13.49
CA VAL A 95 16.12 5.68 13.91
C VAL A 95 16.99 4.47 13.55
N GLU A 96 17.54 3.80 14.54
CA GLU A 96 18.46 2.69 14.38
C GLU A 96 17.77 1.43 13.82
N ASP A 97 16.60 1.07 14.36
CA ASP A 97 15.77 -0.02 13.82
C ASP A 97 14.32 0.46 13.64
N PRO A 98 13.92 0.82 12.39
CA PRO A 98 12.59 1.33 12.12
C PRO A 98 11.46 0.31 12.38
N ARG A 99 11.76 -0.99 12.46
CA ARG A 99 10.77 -2.02 12.79
C ARG A 99 10.39 -1.95 14.27
N VAL A 100 11.38 -1.76 15.15
CA VAL A 100 11.15 -1.63 16.58
C VAL A 100 10.38 -0.35 16.88
N GLU A 101 10.77 0.77 16.26
CA GLU A 101 10.08 2.05 16.40
C GLU A 101 8.63 1.97 15.91
N SER A 102 8.41 1.43 14.71
CA SER A 102 7.09 1.24 14.15
C SER A 102 6.19 0.36 15.01
N PHE A 103 6.73 -0.70 15.58
CA PHE A 103 6.00 -1.57 16.51
C PHE A 103 5.64 -0.85 17.82
N GLY A 104 6.56 -0.04 18.36
CA GLY A 104 6.30 0.82 19.52
C GLY A 104 5.13 1.76 19.28
N LEU A 105 5.16 2.51 18.17
CA LEU A 105 4.09 3.41 17.77
C LEU A 105 2.75 2.68 17.57
N GLN A 106 2.77 1.44 17.08
CA GLN A 106 1.55 0.63 16.96
C GLN A 106 0.97 0.28 18.33
N LEU A 107 1.81 -0.09 19.29
CA LEU A 107 1.37 -0.38 20.66
C LEU A 107 0.80 0.87 21.35
N ASP A 108 1.39 2.04 21.14
CA ASP A 108 0.86 3.31 21.64
C ASP A 108 -0.55 3.59 21.07
N ASN A 109 -0.77 3.32 19.79
CA ASN A 109 -2.10 3.43 19.18
C ASN A 109 -3.10 2.43 19.77
N VAL A 110 -2.66 1.20 20.10
CA VAL A 110 -3.52 0.22 20.79
C VAL A 110 -3.88 0.71 22.19
N ALA A 111 -2.93 1.24 22.95
CA ALA A 111 -3.19 1.82 24.27
C ALA A 111 -4.18 2.98 24.19
N ALA A 112 -3.96 3.93 23.29
CA ALA A 112 -4.89 5.04 23.04
C ALA A 112 -6.30 4.55 22.70
N TRP A 113 -6.42 3.53 21.84
CA TRP A 113 -7.72 2.92 21.53
C TRP A 113 -8.40 2.31 22.76
N MET A 114 -7.65 1.60 23.61
CA MET A 114 -8.20 1.01 24.84
C MET A 114 -8.71 2.07 25.83
N ASP A 115 -8.06 3.24 25.86
CA ASP A 115 -8.44 4.38 26.70
C ASP A 115 -9.54 5.26 26.08
N GLY A 116 -10.03 4.92 24.88
CA GLY A 116 -11.04 5.68 24.15
C GLY A 116 -10.52 6.97 23.52
N GLU A 117 -9.19 7.09 23.39
CA GLU A 117 -8.52 8.25 22.81
C GLU A 117 -8.39 8.12 21.27
N PRO A 118 -8.19 9.25 20.56
CA PRO A 118 -7.92 9.23 19.13
C PRO A 118 -6.69 8.38 18.80
N ASN A 119 -6.80 7.53 17.79
CA ASN A 119 -5.72 6.64 17.36
C ASN A 119 -5.74 6.45 15.84
N ALA A 120 -4.65 5.89 15.29
CA ALA A 120 -4.47 5.66 13.86
C ALA A 120 -4.68 4.20 13.43
N LEU A 121 -5.24 3.35 14.29
CA LEU A 121 -5.52 1.95 13.94
C LEU A 121 -6.53 1.85 12.80
N ALA A 122 -6.37 0.82 11.97
CA ALA A 122 -7.37 0.48 10.98
C ALA A 122 -8.64 -0.06 11.66
N SER A 123 -9.78 0.47 11.27
CA SER A 123 -11.08 -0.06 11.68
C SER A 123 -11.46 -1.28 10.84
N ALA A 124 -12.49 -2.02 11.29
CA ALA A 124 -13.07 -3.09 10.49
C ALA A 124 -13.68 -2.57 9.17
N ALA A 125 -14.19 -1.34 9.16
CA ALA A 125 -14.72 -0.71 7.95
C ALA A 125 -13.59 -0.38 6.95
N ASP A 126 -12.44 0.11 7.43
CA ASP A 126 -11.26 0.33 6.57
C ASP A 126 -10.79 -0.99 5.96
N ALA A 127 -10.72 -2.05 6.77
CA ALA A 127 -10.31 -3.37 6.30
C ALA A 127 -11.29 -3.95 5.26
N LEU A 128 -12.61 -3.77 5.46
CA LEU A 128 -13.63 -4.19 4.51
C LEU A 128 -13.49 -3.45 3.19
N GLY A 129 -13.34 -2.12 3.20
CA GLY A 129 -13.17 -1.33 1.97
C GLY A 129 -11.91 -1.70 1.18
N VAL A 130 -10.83 -2.05 1.87
CA VAL A 130 -9.62 -2.59 1.22
C VAL A 130 -9.89 -3.96 0.61
N GLN A 131 -10.58 -4.85 1.32
CA GLN A 131 -10.89 -6.19 0.84
C GLN A 131 -11.81 -6.16 -0.38
N GLU A 132 -12.86 -5.34 -0.36
CA GLU A 132 -13.76 -5.16 -1.51
C GLU A 132 -13.02 -4.69 -2.75
N LEU A 133 -12.04 -3.78 -2.60
CA LEU A 133 -11.24 -3.31 -3.71
C LEU A 133 -10.28 -4.39 -4.23
N VAL A 134 -9.66 -5.17 -3.35
CA VAL A 134 -8.81 -6.30 -3.74
C VAL A 134 -9.61 -7.34 -4.50
N GLU A 135 -10.81 -7.71 -4.03
CA GLU A 135 -11.72 -8.64 -4.71
C GLU A 135 -12.11 -8.12 -6.11
N ALA A 136 -12.43 -6.83 -6.21
CA ALA A 136 -12.73 -6.21 -7.49
C ALA A 136 -11.54 -6.26 -8.46
N MET A 137 -10.31 -6.04 -7.95
CA MET A 137 -9.09 -6.11 -8.75
C MET A 137 -8.81 -7.53 -9.25
N LEU A 138 -9.06 -8.55 -8.43
CA LEU A 138 -8.83 -9.96 -8.76
C LEU A 138 -9.95 -10.56 -9.61
N GLY A 139 -11.18 -10.08 -9.46
CA GLY A 139 -12.34 -10.53 -10.22
C GLY A 139 -12.55 -9.81 -11.57
N ALA A 140 -11.67 -8.89 -11.95
CA ALA A 140 -11.78 -8.21 -13.24
C ALA A 140 -11.56 -9.20 -14.39
N GLU A 141 -12.58 -9.38 -15.24
CA GLU A 141 -12.47 -10.21 -16.44
C GLU A 141 -11.48 -9.56 -17.41
N ILE A 142 -10.54 -10.37 -17.92
CA ILE A 142 -9.66 -9.94 -19.02
C ILE A 142 -10.57 -9.77 -20.22
N GLY A 143 -10.83 -8.52 -20.63
CA GLY A 143 -11.57 -8.24 -21.85
C GLY A 143 -10.87 -8.90 -23.04
N GLU A 144 -11.62 -9.67 -23.84
CA GLU A 144 -11.16 -10.30 -25.09
C GLU A 144 -10.71 -9.25 -26.12
#